data_3a898c3edb3be3d9689a5549c08e2021
#
_entry.id   3a898c3edb3be3d9689a5549c08e2021
#
_cell.length_a   1.000
_cell.length_b   1.000
_cell.length_c   1.000
_cell.angle_alpha   90.00
_cell.angle_beta   90.00
_cell.angle_gamma   90.00
#
_symmetry.space_group_name_H-M   'P 1'
#
loop_
_entity.id
_entity.type
_entity.pdbx_description
1 polymer ?
#
loop_
_entity_poly.entity_id
_entity_poly.type
_entity_poly.pdbx_seq_one_letter_code
_entity_poly.pdbx_strand_id
1 'polypeptide(L)'
;LPTKVSQADVMQAKWGTHGDHATIAYAPCSIPECYSLTVKAFNMAERFRQPVLVMADEVIGHMREKITIPEPGTYEVIDRKKPTVAPDDFVPYRPDADDVPPMPAFGDGYRWHVTGLTTNEWGFPTNDAPDIDLKANRIIRKVDRCRDEIVEYREDFMEDAEIVVISYGSVSRSSLRAIRELREQGVKVGHFRPITLWPFPDKEIAAFSKKVKHIIVPELNAGQMVLEVERAVKGNCEV
;
A
#
# COMPACT_ATOMS: atom_id res chain seq x y z
N LEU A 1 -15.56 5.84 16.26
CA LEU A 1 -14.11 6.00 16.16
C LEU A 1 -13.56 6.49 17.49
N PRO A 2 -12.46 5.94 17.99
CA PRO A 2 -11.83 6.46 19.21
C PRO A 2 -11.28 7.86 18.96
N THR A 3 -11.30 8.69 20.00
CA THR A 3 -10.66 10.03 19.97
C THR A 3 -9.17 9.95 20.33
N LYS A 4 -8.65 8.75 20.58
CA LYS A 4 -7.23 8.44 20.85
C LYS A 4 -6.70 7.55 19.75
N VAL A 5 -5.38 7.34 19.76
CA VAL A 5 -4.67 6.55 18.74
C VAL A 5 -5.30 5.17 18.53
N SER A 6 -5.47 4.83 17.26
CA SER A 6 -5.96 3.52 16.81
C SER A 6 -5.38 3.23 15.44
N GLN A 7 -5.25 1.95 15.11
CA GLN A 7 -4.80 1.44 13.82
C GLN A 7 -5.86 0.48 13.24
N ALA A 8 -7.15 0.79 13.45
CA ALA A 8 -8.26 -0.11 13.16
C ALA A 8 -8.78 -0.04 11.70
N ASP A 9 -8.12 0.69 10.80
CA ASP A 9 -8.58 0.92 9.43
C ASP A 9 -7.86 0.04 8.37
N VAL A 10 -6.98 -0.87 8.80
CA VAL A 10 -6.16 -1.70 7.89
C VAL A 10 -7.03 -2.57 6.98
N MET A 11 -7.97 -3.32 7.56
CA MET A 11 -8.88 -4.16 6.78
C MET A 11 -9.95 -3.34 6.06
N GLN A 12 -10.37 -2.20 6.61
CA GLN A 12 -11.28 -1.28 5.94
C GLN A 12 -10.64 -0.71 4.67
N ALA A 13 -9.35 -0.37 4.70
CA ALA A 13 -8.62 0.07 3.53
C ALA A 13 -8.58 -1.01 2.43
N LYS A 14 -8.53 -2.29 2.80
CA LYS A 14 -8.53 -3.42 1.86
C LYS A 14 -9.91 -3.76 1.33
N TRP A 15 -10.90 -3.86 2.23
CA TRP A 15 -12.19 -4.46 1.94
C TRP A 15 -13.38 -3.53 2.14
N GLY A 16 -13.15 -2.25 2.49
CA GLY A 16 -14.20 -1.32 2.90
C GLY A 16 -15.04 -0.74 1.76
N THR A 17 -14.73 -1.04 0.51
CA THR A 17 -15.51 -0.61 -0.65
C THR A 17 -16.17 -1.79 -1.37
N HIS A 18 -17.12 -1.49 -2.26
CA HIS A 18 -17.79 -2.52 -3.04
C HIS A 18 -16.94 -3.00 -4.22
N GLY A 19 -17.14 -4.27 -4.58
CA GLY A 19 -16.49 -4.91 -5.74
C GLY A 19 -15.03 -5.30 -5.49
N ASP A 20 -14.47 -6.00 -6.47
CA ASP A 20 -13.09 -6.48 -6.43
C ASP A 20 -12.15 -5.42 -7.00
N HIS A 21 -11.12 -5.07 -6.24
CA HIS A 21 -10.11 -4.11 -6.65
C HIS A 21 -8.79 -4.35 -5.92
N ALA A 22 -7.70 -3.90 -6.54
CA ALA A 22 -6.42 -3.83 -5.86
C ALA A 22 -6.31 -2.52 -5.07
N THR A 23 -5.69 -2.57 -3.90
CA THR A 23 -5.45 -1.39 -3.06
C THR A 23 -3.96 -1.13 -2.96
N ILE A 24 -3.57 0.15 -2.99
CA ILE A 24 -2.22 0.60 -2.63
C ILE A 24 -2.36 1.46 -1.39
N ALA A 25 -1.67 1.09 -0.31
CA ALA A 25 -1.73 1.80 0.96
C ALA A 25 -0.37 1.81 1.66
N TYR A 26 0.06 2.97 2.10
CA TYR A 26 1.31 3.20 2.82
C TYR A 26 1.05 3.65 4.25
N ALA A 27 1.90 3.19 5.19
CA ALA A 27 1.83 3.59 6.60
C ALA A 27 3.14 4.28 7.02
N PRO A 28 3.17 5.62 7.10
CA PRO A 28 4.30 6.36 7.61
C PRO A 28 4.47 6.12 9.12
N CYS A 29 5.72 6.13 9.61
CA CYS A 29 6.03 6.09 11.03
C CYS A 29 6.71 7.37 11.55
N SER A 30 6.86 8.39 10.71
CA SER A 30 7.50 9.67 11.04
C SER A 30 6.99 10.80 10.14
N ILE A 31 7.24 12.04 10.54
CA ILE A 31 6.85 13.21 9.73
C ILE A 31 7.63 13.27 8.40
N PRO A 32 8.94 12.97 8.34
CA PRO A 32 9.63 12.84 7.06
C PRO A 32 9.00 11.82 6.13
N GLU A 33 8.55 10.67 6.66
CA GLU A 33 7.85 9.67 5.85
C GLU A 33 6.44 10.11 5.42
N CYS A 34 5.72 10.91 6.23
CA CYS A 34 4.47 11.51 5.75
C CYS A 34 4.69 12.34 4.48
N TYR A 35 5.78 13.10 4.43
CA TYR A 35 6.13 13.87 3.25
C TYR A 35 6.47 12.97 2.05
N SER A 36 7.46 12.10 2.21
CA SER A 36 7.95 11.26 1.10
C SER A 36 6.90 10.28 0.57
N LEU A 37 6.15 9.64 1.47
CA LEU A 37 5.09 8.70 1.08
C LEU A 37 3.87 9.41 0.48
N THR A 38 3.61 10.68 0.81
CA THR A 38 2.58 11.45 0.11
C THR A 38 2.97 11.69 -1.34
N VAL A 39 4.22 12.12 -1.61
CA VAL A 39 4.71 12.26 -2.99
C VAL A 39 4.63 10.92 -3.73
N LYS A 40 5.08 9.83 -3.10
CA LYS A 40 4.98 8.48 -3.67
C LYS A 40 3.53 8.08 -3.94
N ALA A 41 2.60 8.38 -3.03
CA ALA A 41 1.19 8.06 -3.20
C ALA A 41 0.59 8.77 -4.44
N PHE A 42 0.91 10.03 -4.65
CA PHE A 42 0.52 10.74 -5.88
C PHE A 42 1.11 10.09 -7.13
N ASN A 43 2.40 9.75 -7.11
CA ASN A 43 3.04 9.07 -8.23
C ASN A 43 2.38 7.73 -8.56
N MET A 44 2.06 6.93 -7.54
CA MET A 44 1.36 5.66 -7.74
C MET A 44 -0.08 5.85 -8.22
N ALA A 45 -0.78 6.87 -7.71
CA ALA A 45 -2.13 7.19 -8.15
C ALA A 45 -2.17 7.59 -9.63
N GLU A 46 -1.23 8.42 -10.08
CA GLU A 46 -1.11 8.82 -11.49
C GLU A 46 -0.67 7.65 -12.38
N ARG A 47 0.33 6.87 -11.94
CA ARG A 47 0.85 5.72 -12.70
C ARG A 47 -0.18 4.62 -12.89
N PHE A 48 -0.94 4.27 -11.84
CA PHE A 48 -1.90 3.17 -11.88
C PHE A 48 -3.34 3.61 -12.14
N ARG A 49 -3.59 4.92 -12.27
CA ARG A 49 -4.94 5.47 -12.43
C ARG A 49 -5.91 4.89 -11.40
N GLN A 50 -5.57 5.04 -10.11
CA GLN A 50 -6.40 4.57 -8.99
C GLN A 50 -6.11 5.35 -7.72
N PRO A 51 -7.04 5.36 -6.74
CA PRO A 51 -6.77 5.90 -5.41
C PRO A 51 -5.60 5.18 -4.73
N VAL A 52 -4.80 5.95 -3.97
CA VAL A 52 -3.74 5.43 -3.10
C VAL A 52 -3.95 6.01 -1.71
N LEU A 53 -3.82 5.19 -0.68
CA LEU A 53 -4.08 5.56 0.70
C LEU A 53 -2.76 5.84 1.43
N VAL A 54 -2.73 6.92 2.22
CA VAL A 54 -1.67 7.17 3.21
C VAL A 54 -2.32 7.05 4.59
N MET A 55 -1.97 5.99 5.31
CA MET A 55 -2.59 5.60 6.57
C MET A 55 -1.71 6.04 7.74
N ALA A 56 -1.80 7.30 8.10
CA ALA A 56 -1.14 7.84 9.28
C ALA A 56 -2.06 7.65 10.51
N ASP A 57 -1.55 6.98 11.55
CA ASP A 57 -2.27 6.96 12.83
C ASP A 57 -2.22 8.33 13.54
N GLU A 58 -3.07 8.52 14.55
CA GLU A 58 -3.23 9.81 15.23
C GLU A 58 -1.92 10.33 15.83
N VAL A 59 -1.06 9.45 16.37
CA VAL A 59 0.25 9.87 16.92
C VAL A 59 1.09 10.54 15.82
N ILE A 60 1.18 9.90 14.66
CA ILE A 60 1.92 10.44 13.52
C ILE A 60 1.26 11.72 12.99
N GLY A 61 -0.08 11.77 12.95
CA GLY A 61 -0.82 12.94 12.49
C GLY A 61 -0.70 14.18 13.37
N HIS A 62 -0.45 14.01 14.67
CA HIS A 62 -0.35 15.12 15.63
C HIS A 62 1.08 15.42 16.10
N MET A 63 2.03 14.50 15.90
CA MET A 63 3.41 14.71 16.36
C MET A 63 4.10 15.82 15.56
N ARG A 64 5.13 16.38 16.16
CA ARG A 64 6.01 17.36 15.53
C ARG A 64 7.44 16.83 15.53
N GLU A 65 8.08 16.86 14.38
CA GLU A 65 9.49 16.50 14.22
C GLU A 65 10.20 17.60 13.43
N LYS A 66 11.48 17.77 13.69
CA LYS A 66 12.35 18.58 12.83
C LYS A 66 12.57 17.83 11.53
N ILE A 67 12.24 18.46 10.42
CA ILE A 67 12.55 17.92 9.09
C ILE A 67 13.41 18.90 8.31
N THR A 68 14.20 18.37 7.38
CA THR A 68 14.79 19.17 6.31
C THR A 68 13.87 19.01 5.11
N ILE A 69 13.31 20.12 4.65
CA ILE A 69 12.49 20.10 3.43
C ILE A 69 13.43 19.80 2.26
N PRO A 70 13.17 18.73 1.48
CA PRO A 70 14.01 18.38 0.35
C PRO A 70 14.00 19.48 -0.72
N GLU A 71 15.14 19.65 -1.38
CA GLU A 71 15.24 20.59 -2.49
C GLU A 71 14.29 20.20 -3.65
N PRO A 72 13.76 21.16 -4.40
CA PRO A 72 12.96 20.87 -5.59
C PRO A 72 13.69 19.90 -6.54
N GLY A 73 12.99 18.88 -7.01
CA GLY A 73 13.57 17.85 -7.87
C GLY A 73 14.23 16.67 -7.15
N THR A 74 14.26 16.65 -5.80
CA THR A 74 14.76 15.50 -5.02
C THR A 74 13.92 14.25 -5.24
N TYR A 75 12.60 14.43 -5.37
CA TYR A 75 11.68 13.33 -5.65
C TYR A 75 11.26 13.36 -7.12
N GLU A 76 11.23 12.20 -7.73
CA GLU A 76 10.61 12.02 -9.03
C GLU A 76 9.12 12.37 -8.93
N VAL A 77 8.60 13.04 -9.96
CA VAL A 77 7.16 13.30 -10.14
C VAL A 77 6.72 12.60 -11.41
N ILE A 78 5.79 11.67 -11.26
CA ILE A 78 5.22 10.88 -12.35
C ILE A 78 3.91 11.52 -12.78
N ASP A 79 3.84 11.95 -14.03
CA ASP A 79 2.59 12.39 -14.65
C ASP A 79 1.78 11.20 -15.14
N ARG A 80 0.45 11.35 -15.12
CA ARG A 80 -0.46 10.35 -15.69
C ARG A 80 -0.23 10.16 -17.19
N LYS A 81 -0.48 8.95 -17.63
CA LYS A 81 -0.51 8.63 -19.06
C LYS A 81 -1.63 9.40 -19.73
N LYS A 82 -1.29 10.29 -20.67
CA LYS A 82 -2.24 11.06 -21.47
C LYS A 82 -2.58 10.36 -22.78
N PRO A 83 -3.78 10.60 -23.33
CA PRO A 83 -4.11 10.12 -24.68
C PRO A 83 -3.16 10.70 -25.73
N THR A 84 -2.81 9.89 -26.73
CA THR A 84 -2.02 10.28 -27.90
C THR A 84 -2.83 10.33 -29.19
N VAL A 85 -4.12 9.98 -29.11
CA VAL A 85 -5.07 10.01 -30.24
C VAL A 85 -5.90 11.28 -30.23
N ALA A 86 -6.57 11.58 -31.34
CA ALA A 86 -7.50 12.70 -31.38
C ALA A 86 -8.70 12.48 -30.44
N PRO A 87 -9.38 13.55 -29.98
CA PRO A 87 -10.53 13.44 -29.07
C PRO A 87 -11.65 12.53 -29.56
N ASP A 88 -11.92 12.51 -30.87
CA ASP A 88 -12.97 11.69 -31.48
C ASP A 88 -12.61 10.19 -31.53
N ASP A 89 -11.33 9.86 -31.51
CA ASP A 89 -10.81 8.47 -31.50
C ASP A 89 -10.52 7.94 -30.08
N PHE A 90 -10.74 8.77 -29.06
CA PHE A 90 -10.41 8.41 -27.69
C PHE A 90 -11.40 7.45 -27.06
N VAL A 91 -10.91 6.30 -26.59
CA VAL A 91 -11.67 5.29 -25.85
C VAL A 91 -11.23 5.30 -24.38
N PRO A 92 -12.05 5.85 -23.45
CA PRO A 92 -11.62 6.25 -22.10
C PRO A 92 -11.08 5.15 -21.21
N TYR A 93 -11.50 3.92 -21.42
CA TYR A 93 -11.15 2.77 -20.56
C TYR A 93 -10.48 1.63 -21.32
N ARG A 94 -10.10 1.85 -22.57
CA ARG A 94 -9.27 0.89 -23.31
C ARG A 94 -7.85 0.92 -22.75
N PRO A 95 -7.35 -0.19 -22.18
CA PRO A 95 -6.02 -0.22 -21.60
C PRO A 95 -4.96 -0.38 -22.69
N ASP A 96 -3.76 0.08 -22.37
CA ASP A 96 -2.55 -0.29 -23.08
C ASP A 96 -1.97 -1.62 -22.54
N ALA A 97 -0.77 -2.00 -23.00
CA ALA A 97 -0.09 -3.24 -22.60
C ALA A 97 0.21 -3.34 -21.09
N ASP A 98 0.23 -2.21 -20.38
CA ASP A 98 0.43 -2.11 -18.93
C ASP A 98 -0.86 -2.20 -18.10
N ASP A 99 -2.00 -2.47 -18.74
CA ASP A 99 -3.32 -2.53 -18.13
C ASP A 99 -3.86 -1.17 -17.61
N VAL A 100 -3.17 -0.05 -17.89
CA VAL A 100 -3.57 1.29 -17.46
C VAL A 100 -4.06 2.11 -18.63
N PRO A 101 -5.37 2.44 -18.70
CA PRO A 101 -5.89 3.30 -19.75
C PRO A 101 -5.34 4.73 -19.63
N PRO A 102 -5.06 5.43 -20.72
CA PRO A 102 -4.76 6.86 -20.68
C PRO A 102 -5.89 7.67 -20.05
N MET A 103 -5.55 8.77 -19.39
CA MET A 103 -6.51 9.65 -18.75
C MET A 103 -6.18 11.12 -19.04
N PRO A 104 -7.02 11.83 -19.80
CA PRO A 104 -6.83 13.26 -20.03
C PRO A 104 -7.17 14.07 -18.77
N ALA A 105 -6.65 15.29 -18.67
CA ALA A 105 -7.11 16.24 -17.68
C ALA A 105 -8.42 16.92 -18.14
N PHE A 106 -9.16 17.48 -17.17
CA PHE A 106 -10.29 18.35 -17.50
C PHE A 106 -9.79 19.58 -18.27
N GLY A 107 -10.42 19.87 -19.40
CA GLY A 107 -10.04 20.98 -20.28
C GLY A 107 -9.14 20.58 -21.46
N ASP A 108 -8.61 19.36 -21.51
CA ASP A 108 -7.78 18.85 -22.63
C ASP A 108 -8.58 18.57 -23.92
N GLY A 109 -9.90 18.82 -23.92
CA GLY A 109 -10.75 18.64 -25.09
C GLY A 109 -11.36 17.25 -25.26
N TYR A 110 -11.00 16.29 -24.40
CA TYR A 110 -11.53 14.93 -24.43
C TYR A 110 -12.82 14.80 -23.62
N ARG A 111 -13.69 13.87 -24.03
CA ARG A 111 -14.93 13.55 -23.32
C ARG A 111 -14.84 12.16 -22.71
N TRP A 112 -15.10 12.08 -21.42
CA TRP A 112 -15.16 10.84 -20.68
C TRP A 112 -15.95 11.06 -19.39
N HIS A 113 -16.48 9.99 -18.81
CA HIS A 113 -17.21 10.06 -17.56
C HIS A 113 -16.83 8.91 -16.63
N VAL A 114 -17.13 9.06 -15.34
CA VAL A 114 -16.93 8.07 -14.29
C VAL A 114 -18.29 7.71 -13.72
N THR A 115 -18.50 6.42 -13.49
CA THR A 115 -19.70 5.88 -12.82
C THR A 115 -19.27 4.81 -11.82
N GLY A 116 -20.10 4.58 -10.79
CA GLY A 116 -19.90 3.49 -9.81
C GLY A 116 -20.23 2.11 -10.36
N LEU A 117 -20.72 1.99 -11.60
CA LEU A 117 -21.07 0.72 -12.21
C LEU A 117 -19.89 0.12 -12.98
N THR A 118 -19.94 -1.19 -13.23
CA THR A 118 -19.04 -1.82 -14.20
C THR A 118 -19.34 -1.32 -15.59
N THR A 119 -18.31 -0.92 -16.31
CA THR A 119 -18.44 -0.29 -17.65
C THR A 119 -17.60 -1.02 -18.67
N ASN A 120 -18.06 -0.94 -19.94
CA ASN A 120 -17.25 -1.31 -21.08
C ASN A 120 -16.09 -0.32 -21.31
N GLU A 121 -15.33 -0.49 -22.37
CA GLU A 121 -14.18 0.37 -22.71
C GLU A 121 -14.55 1.82 -23.01
N TRP A 122 -15.80 2.09 -23.42
CA TRP A 122 -16.32 3.44 -23.68
C TRP A 122 -16.80 4.15 -22.39
N GLY A 123 -16.89 3.42 -21.28
CA GLY A 123 -17.36 3.96 -20.01
C GLY A 123 -18.86 3.82 -19.76
N PHE A 124 -19.58 3.14 -20.64
CA PHE A 124 -21.01 2.89 -20.46
C PHE A 124 -21.23 1.64 -19.61
N PRO A 125 -22.23 1.65 -18.71
CA PRO A 125 -22.58 0.48 -17.92
C PRO A 125 -22.83 -0.74 -18.79
N THR A 126 -22.34 -1.90 -18.37
CA THR A 126 -22.48 -3.16 -19.09
C THR A 126 -22.82 -4.30 -18.16
N ASN A 127 -23.60 -5.27 -18.66
CA ASN A 127 -23.83 -6.58 -18.03
C ASN A 127 -23.20 -7.70 -18.87
N ASP A 128 -22.41 -7.36 -19.86
CA ASP A 128 -21.71 -8.34 -20.70
C ASP A 128 -20.60 -9.02 -19.90
N ALA A 129 -20.65 -10.35 -19.80
CA ALA A 129 -19.73 -11.12 -18.95
C ALA A 129 -18.26 -10.97 -19.38
N PRO A 130 -17.90 -11.01 -20.67
CA PRO A 130 -16.55 -10.71 -21.13
C PRO A 130 -16.01 -9.33 -20.72
N ASP A 131 -16.81 -8.26 -20.84
CA ASP A 131 -16.43 -6.91 -20.44
C ASP A 131 -16.16 -6.84 -18.93
N ILE A 132 -17.04 -7.48 -18.14
CA ILE A 132 -16.93 -7.52 -16.67
C ILE A 132 -15.64 -8.25 -16.24
N ASP A 133 -15.41 -9.45 -16.80
CA ASP A 133 -14.23 -10.26 -16.51
C ASP A 133 -12.93 -9.54 -16.89
N LEU A 134 -12.89 -8.98 -18.09
CA LEU A 134 -11.72 -8.22 -18.56
C LEU A 134 -11.40 -7.05 -17.64
N LYS A 135 -12.40 -6.28 -17.22
CA LYS A 135 -12.21 -5.12 -16.37
C LYS A 135 -11.79 -5.52 -14.95
N ALA A 136 -12.47 -6.49 -14.33
CA ALA A 136 -12.17 -6.95 -12.98
C ALA A 136 -10.73 -7.50 -12.89
N ASN A 137 -10.35 -8.39 -13.79
CA ASN A 137 -9.00 -8.94 -13.82
C ASN A 137 -7.93 -7.86 -14.09
N ARG A 138 -8.22 -6.91 -14.97
CA ARG A 138 -7.29 -5.84 -15.30
C ARG A 138 -6.95 -4.93 -14.12
N ILE A 139 -7.96 -4.49 -13.35
CA ILE A 139 -7.73 -3.56 -12.22
C ILE A 139 -6.94 -4.20 -11.08
N ILE A 140 -6.96 -5.52 -10.97
CA ILE A 140 -6.14 -6.27 -10.01
C ILE A 140 -4.75 -6.48 -10.61
N ARG A 141 -4.67 -7.02 -11.83
CA ARG A 141 -3.43 -7.42 -12.51
C ARG A 141 -2.42 -6.27 -12.66
N LYS A 142 -2.88 -5.03 -12.94
CA LYS A 142 -1.99 -3.87 -13.10
C LYS A 142 -1.16 -3.58 -11.85
N VAL A 143 -1.69 -3.86 -10.65
CA VAL A 143 -0.98 -3.70 -9.37
C VAL A 143 -0.12 -4.92 -9.07
N ASP A 144 -0.66 -6.12 -9.27
CA ASP A 144 0.05 -7.37 -8.97
C ASP A 144 1.34 -7.53 -9.79
N ARG A 145 1.32 -7.11 -11.06
CA ARG A 145 2.51 -7.12 -11.92
C ARG A 145 3.63 -6.22 -11.43
N CYS A 146 3.27 -5.11 -10.78
CA CYS A 146 4.21 -4.11 -10.30
C CYS A 146 4.41 -4.20 -8.77
N ARG A 147 3.99 -5.31 -8.15
CA ARG A 147 4.07 -5.50 -6.70
C ARG A 147 5.46 -5.20 -6.15
N ASP A 148 6.49 -5.70 -6.80
CA ASP A 148 7.88 -5.58 -6.32
C ASP A 148 8.41 -4.12 -6.42
N GLU A 149 7.75 -3.25 -7.19
CA GLU A 149 8.02 -1.81 -7.24
C GLU A 149 7.19 -1.01 -6.22
N ILE A 150 6.04 -1.56 -5.81
CA ILE A 150 5.10 -0.90 -4.90
C ILE A 150 5.42 -1.23 -3.44
N VAL A 151 5.76 -2.51 -3.17
CA VAL A 151 5.99 -3.01 -1.82
C VAL A 151 7.30 -2.49 -1.26
N GLU A 152 7.19 -1.74 -0.17
CA GLU A 152 8.32 -1.26 0.62
C GLU A 152 8.19 -1.75 2.05
N TYR A 153 9.32 -2.12 2.62
CA TYR A 153 9.45 -2.52 4.02
C TYR A 153 10.83 -2.14 4.55
N ARG A 154 10.99 -2.21 5.84
CA ARG A 154 12.28 -2.04 6.50
C ARG A 154 12.55 -3.21 7.43
N GLU A 155 13.79 -3.66 7.44
CA GLU A 155 14.31 -4.68 8.31
C GLU A 155 15.38 -4.10 9.24
N ASP A 156 15.29 -4.42 10.53
CA ASP A 156 16.31 -4.09 11.50
C ASP A 156 16.63 -5.37 12.32
N PHE A 157 17.90 -5.75 12.45
CA PHE A 157 18.38 -6.89 13.24
C PHE A 157 17.83 -8.26 12.81
N MET A 158 17.63 -8.49 11.51
CA MET A 158 17.02 -9.73 10.99
C MET A 158 18.02 -10.88 10.81
N GLU A 159 19.33 -10.62 10.75
CA GLU A 159 20.37 -11.57 10.32
C GLU A 159 20.46 -12.82 11.20
N ASP A 160 20.27 -12.67 12.51
CA ASP A 160 20.33 -13.74 13.51
C ASP A 160 19.07 -13.85 14.36
N ALA A 161 17.95 -13.24 13.92
CA ALA A 161 16.72 -13.17 14.68
C ALA A 161 16.10 -14.56 14.88
N GLU A 162 15.73 -14.89 16.10
CA GLU A 162 14.91 -16.04 16.48
C GLU A 162 13.45 -15.64 16.71
N ILE A 163 13.22 -14.38 17.07
CA ILE A 163 11.91 -13.74 17.24
C ILE A 163 11.87 -12.53 16.32
N VAL A 164 10.76 -12.30 15.64
CA VAL A 164 10.55 -11.10 14.82
C VAL A 164 9.33 -10.34 15.29
N VAL A 165 9.48 -9.04 15.49
CA VAL A 165 8.34 -8.14 15.71
C VAL A 165 7.94 -7.51 14.39
N ILE A 166 6.68 -7.67 13.99
CA ILE A 166 6.10 -7.00 12.81
C ILE A 166 5.21 -5.87 13.30
N SER A 167 5.53 -4.63 12.94
CA SER A 167 4.74 -3.46 13.37
C SER A 167 4.80 -2.33 12.35
N TYR A 168 3.79 -1.47 12.33
CA TYR A 168 3.66 -0.35 11.38
C TYR A 168 3.24 0.94 12.10
N GLY A 169 3.31 2.06 11.39
CA GLY A 169 2.93 3.37 11.93
C GLY A 169 3.70 3.74 13.20
N SER A 170 3.05 4.39 14.15
CA SER A 170 3.66 4.82 15.40
C SER A 170 4.15 3.67 16.28
N VAL A 171 3.48 2.52 16.23
CA VAL A 171 3.87 1.31 16.99
C VAL A 171 5.27 0.83 16.61
N SER A 172 5.69 1.02 15.35
CA SER A 172 7.06 0.66 14.92
C SER A 172 8.14 1.38 15.70
N ARG A 173 7.90 2.62 16.11
CA ARG A 173 8.88 3.41 16.89
C ARG A 173 9.08 2.82 18.29
N SER A 174 7.97 2.50 18.96
CA SER A 174 8.00 1.87 20.29
C SER A 174 8.59 0.47 20.22
N SER A 175 8.21 -0.33 19.22
CA SER A 175 8.74 -1.67 18.97
C SER A 175 10.25 -1.64 18.77
N LEU A 176 10.76 -0.75 17.91
CA LEU A 176 12.19 -0.66 17.64
C LEU A 176 12.99 -0.24 18.89
N ARG A 177 12.40 0.59 19.75
CA ARG A 177 13.03 0.94 21.04
C ARG A 177 13.14 -0.28 21.95
N ALA A 178 12.05 -1.02 22.13
CA ALA A 178 12.04 -2.24 22.95
C ALA A 178 13.00 -3.31 22.40
N ILE A 179 13.04 -3.47 21.07
CA ILE A 179 13.96 -4.40 20.40
C ILE A 179 15.41 -4.07 20.71
N ARG A 180 15.81 -2.80 20.65
CA ARG A 180 17.18 -2.38 20.99
C ARG A 180 17.55 -2.73 22.43
N GLU A 181 16.67 -2.48 23.38
CA GLU A 181 16.87 -2.82 24.80
C GLU A 181 16.98 -4.34 25.01
N LEU A 182 16.17 -5.14 24.30
CA LEU A 182 16.25 -6.60 24.34
C LEU A 182 17.55 -7.12 23.71
N ARG A 183 18.00 -6.50 22.62
CA ARG A 183 19.28 -6.82 21.97
C ARG A 183 20.48 -6.57 22.88
N GLU A 184 20.47 -5.49 23.64
CA GLU A 184 21.48 -5.19 24.66
C GLU A 184 21.54 -6.27 25.77
N GLN A 185 20.41 -6.97 26.01
CA GLN A 185 20.29 -8.09 26.93
C GLN A 185 20.62 -9.45 26.29
N GLY A 186 21.01 -9.48 25.02
CA GLY A 186 21.40 -10.70 24.31
C GLY A 186 20.22 -11.45 23.65
N VAL A 187 19.00 -10.89 23.65
CA VAL A 187 17.85 -11.52 22.99
C VAL A 187 17.94 -11.32 21.49
N LYS A 188 17.84 -12.41 20.72
CA LYS A 188 17.89 -12.39 19.26
C LYS A 188 16.54 -12.03 18.67
N VAL A 189 16.16 -10.77 18.75
CA VAL A 189 14.90 -10.23 18.22
C VAL A 189 15.16 -9.30 17.06
N GLY A 190 14.44 -9.49 15.95
CA GLY A 190 14.44 -8.66 14.76
C GLY A 190 13.17 -7.83 14.62
N HIS A 191 13.18 -6.87 13.72
CA HIS A 191 12.06 -6.02 13.38
C HIS A 191 11.82 -6.05 11.88
N PHE A 192 10.60 -6.38 11.48
CA PHE A 192 10.11 -6.19 10.12
C PHE A 192 9.00 -5.14 10.14
N ARG A 193 9.21 -4.06 9.42
CA ARG A 193 8.24 -2.97 9.33
C ARG A 193 7.70 -2.85 7.90
N PRO A 194 6.47 -3.29 7.62
CA PRO A 194 5.81 -2.95 6.38
C PRO A 194 5.60 -1.44 6.31
N ILE A 195 6.09 -0.82 5.24
CA ILE A 195 5.79 0.56 4.86
C ILE A 195 4.58 0.53 3.94
N THR A 196 4.53 -0.42 3.02
CA THR A 196 3.34 -0.74 2.24
C THR A 196 2.48 -1.75 3.00
N LEU A 197 1.25 -1.36 3.35
CA LEU A 197 0.26 -2.27 3.94
C LEU A 197 -0.47 -3.06 2.86
N TRP A 198 -0.72 -2.44 1.73
CA TRP A 198 -1.36 -3.07 0.57
C TRP A 198 -0.64 -2.63 -0.72
N PRO A 199 -0.25 -3.56 -1.61
CA PRO A 199 -0.22 -5.01 -1.43
C PRO A 199 0.60 -5.45 -0.22
N PHE A 200 0.14 -6.50 0.49
CA PHE A 200 0.81 -6.98 1.70
C PHE A 200 2.15 -7.65 1.35
N PRO A 201 3.22 -7.46 2.14
CA PRO A 201 4.53 -8.06 1.93
C PRO A 201 4.58 -9.55 2.34
N ASP A 202 3.66 -10.34 1.82
CA ASP A 202 3.47 -11.75 2.18
C ASP A 202 4.62 -12.65 1.72
N LYS A 203 5.24 -12.37 0.57
CA LYS A 203 6.39 -13.14 0.08
C LYS A 203 7.60 -13.00 1.01
N GLU A 204 7.86 -11.79 1.46
CA GLU A 204 8.95 -11.43 2.35
C GLU A 204 8.76 -12.08 3.72
N ILE A 205 7.56 -11.95 4.28
CA ILE A 205 7.17 -12.58 5.55
C ILE A 205 7.26 -14.11 5.44
N ALA A 206 6.74 -14.70 4.38
CA ALA A 206 6.85 -16.16 4.13
C ALA A 206 8.30 -16.62 4.03
N ALA A 207 9.21 -15.79 3.51
CA ALA A 207 10.61 -16.16 3.35
C ALA A 207 11.34 -16.22 4.70
N PHE A 208 11.22 -15.20 5.56
CA PHE A 208 11.91 -15.21 6.86
C PHE A 208 11.20 -16.07 7.91
N SER A 209 9.87 -16.29 7.82
CA SER A 209 9.13 -17.12 8.76
C SER A 209 9.64 -18.57 8.86
N LYS A 210 10.32 -19.05 7.83
CA LYS A 210 10.97 -20.37 7.83
C LYS A 210 12.22 -20.46 8.70
N LYS A 211 12.75 -19.32 9.15
CA LYS A 211 14.03 -19.24 9.87
C LYS A 211 13.87 -18.78 11.31
N VAL A 212 12.71 -18.26 11.67
CA VAL A 212 12.42 -17.74 13.01
C VAL A 212 11.47 -18.68 13.76
N LYS A 213 11.43 -18.55 15.09
CA LYS A 213 10.59 -19.39 15.96
C LYS A 213 9.25 -18.74 16.25
N HIS A 214 9.26 -17.43 16.47
CA HIS A 214 8.08 -16.67 16.86
C HIS A 214 8.00 -15.34 16.10
N ILE A 215 6.77 -14.94 15.81
CA ILE A 215 6.44 -13.60 15.29
C ILE A 215 5.48 -12.96 16.28
N ILE A 216 5.73 -11.69 16.62
CA ILE A 216 4.86 -10.89 17.50
C ILE A 216 4.35 -9.71 16.68
N VAL A 217 3.04 -9.48 16.67
CA VAL A 217 2.39 -8.41 15.89
C VAL A 217 1.69 -7.44 16.84
N PRO A 218 2.42 -6.45 17.40
CA PRO A 218 1.78 -5.40 18.20
C PRO A 218 1.05 -4.42 17.29
N GLU A 219 -0.24 -4.25 17.53
CA GLU A 219 -1.10 -3.32 16.78
C GLU A 219 -2.17 -2.69 17.69
N LEU A 220 -2.59 -1.46 17.36
CA LEU A 220 -3.58 -0.72 18.14
C LEU A 220 -5.01 -0.95 17.60
N ASN A 221 -5.39 -2.22 17.54
CA ASN A 221 -6.71 -2.70 17.12
C ASN A 221 -6.98 -4.09 17.70
N ALA A 222 -8.05 -4.73 17.30
CA ALA A 222 -8.46 -6.05 17.79
C ALA A 222 -7.88 -7.22 16.97
N GLY A 223 -6.73 -7.04 16.32
CA GLY A 223 -6.11 -8.07 15.48
C GLY A 223 -6.58 -7.98 14.03
N GLN A 224 -5.97 -7.10 13.23
CA GLN A 224 -6.24 -6.97 11.81
C GLN A 224 -5.03 -7.39 10.96
N MET A 225 -3.85 -6.80 11.21
CA MET A 225 -2.65 -7.17 10.46
C MET A 225 -2.19 -8.59 10.82
N VAL A 226 -2.36 -9.02 12.06
CA VAL A 226 -1.98 -10.37 12.49
C VAL A 226 -2.59 -11.45 11.59
N LEU A 227 -3.83 -11.29 11.15
CA LEU A 227 -4.50 -12.23 10.24
C LEU A 227 -3.77 -12.38 8.89
N GLU A 228 -3.26 -11.28 8.36
CA GLU A 228 -2.46 -11.31 7.13
C GLU A 228 -1.06 -11.90 7.36
N VAL A 229 -0.48 -11.66 8.53
CA VAL A 229 0.79 -12.29 8.93
C VAL A 229 0.61 -13.82 9.04
N GLU A 230 -0.41 -14.31 9.74
CA GLU A 230 -0.75 -15.73 9.84
C GLU A 230 -0.97 -16.35 8.46
N ARG A 231 -1.71 -15.66 7.58
CA ARG A 231 -1.91 -16.08 6.18
C ARG A 231 -0.59 -16.21 5.43
N ALA A 232 0.34 -15.29 5.62
CA ALA A 232 1.64 -15.31 4.96
C ALA A 232 2.58 -16.38 5.52
N VAL A 233 2.59 -16.57 6.84
CA VAL A 233 3.44 -17.52 7.57
C VAL A 233 3.07 -18.98 7.24
N LYS A 234 1.79 -19.28 7.02
CA LYS A 234 1.28 -20.62 6.69
C LYS A 234 1.72 -21.72 7.69
N GLY A 235 1.88 -21.38 8.96
CA GLY A 235 2.30 -22.31 10.01
C GLY A 235 3.80 -22.64 10.06
N ASN A 236 4.65 -21.89 9.37
CA ASN A 236 6.11 -22.07 9.45
C ASN A 236 6.68 -21.76 10.84
N CYS A 237 6.08 -20.83 11.58
CA CYS A 237 6.41 -20.47 12.95
C CYS A 237 5.14 -20.05 13.71
N GLU A 238 5.27 -19.84 15.03
CA GLU A 238 4.18 -19.31 15.86
C GLU A 238 4.02 -17.80 15.64
N VAL A 239 2.75 -17.34 15.57
CA VAL A 239 2.37 -15.93 15.45
C VAL A 239 1.55 -15.51 16.66
#